data_95113579a0477c0c2c74511a8337b8e3
#
_entry.id   95113579a0477c0c2c74511a8337b8e3
#
_cell.length_a   1.000
_cell.length_b   1.000
_cell.length_c   1.000
_cell.angle_alpha   90.00
_cell.angle_beta   90.00
_cell.angle_gamma   90.00
#
_symmetry.space_group_name_H-M   'P 1'
#
loop_
_entity.id
_entity.type
_entity.pdbx_description
1 polymer ?
#
loop_
_entity_poly.entity_id
_entity_poly.type
_entity_poly.pdbx_seq_one_letter_code
_entity_poly.pdbx_strand_id
1 'polypeptide(L)'
;MLNKEKVSLGIAPIGWTNDDMPDLGKENTFEQTVSEMALAGFTGSEVGSHYPTDPEVLKKALDLRKMTICNQWFSSFLISRPYEETEAAFIEQCDFLKKVGAKCIGVSEQSYSIQGKLDHPIQEGKYVMNDEEWDKLVTGLNKLGKIAKDKGMVLTFHHHMGTVIQTEEEIDRFMESVDPDLVYLLFDSGHLSFAGIDPEKVLSKYVDRVRHVHLKDLRKYVVEKSRKEKWSFLKGVREGTFTVPGDGDVDFGPIFKILEEADYEGWVVVEAEQDPAKANPLEYAMKARKYIAEKTGL
;
A
#
# COMPACT_ATOMS: atom_id res chain seq x y z
N MET A 1 5.52 -12.64 19.40
CA MET A 1 6.51 -11.72 18.80
C MET A 1 6.79 -12.17 17.38
N LEU A 2 6.73 -11.26 16.41
CA LEU A 2 6.96 -11.59 15.01
C LEU A 2 8.37 -12.14 14.77
N ASN A 3 8.50 -13.12 13.87
CA ASN A 3 9.77 -13.78 13.59
C ASN A 3 10.66 -12.88 12.70
N LYS A 4 11.78 -12.41 13.26
CA LYS A 4 12.75 -11.53 12.56
C LYS A 4 13.45 -12.18 11.35
N GLU A 5 13.44 -13.49 11.24
CA GLU A 5 13.99 -14.18 10.08
C GLU A 5 13.02 -14.25 8.91
N LYS A 6 11.72 -14.09 9.18
CA LYS A 6 10.63 -14.15 8.19
C LYS A 6 10.05 -12.79 7.82
N VAL A 7 10.01 -11.87 8.80
CA VAL A 7 9.37 -10.56 8.63
C VAL A 7 10.41 -9.46 8.49
N SER A 8 10.32 -8.71 7.40
CA SER A 8 11.15 -7.53 7.15
C SER A 8 10.34 -6.26 7.27
N LEU A 9 10.96 -5.18 7.77
CA LEU A 9 10.31 -3.87 7.93
C LEU A 9 10.69 -2.92 6.79
N GLY A 10 9.67 -2.39 6.14
CA GLY A 10 9.77 -1.35 5.14
C GLY A 10 9.00 -0.09 5.52
N ILE A 11 9.20 0.95 4.74
CA ILE A 11 8.43 2.20 4.82
C ILE A 11 8.24 2.77 3.41
N ALA A 12 7.02 3.22 3.11
CA ALA A 12 6.72 3.85 1.83
C ALA A 12 7.19 5.32 1.80
N PRO A 13 7.66 5.82 0.65
CA PRO A 13 8.15 7.19 0.51
C PRO A 13 7.07 8.27 0.61
N ILE A 14 5.80 7.88 0.61
CA ILE A 14 4.65 8.80 0.56
C ILE A 14 4.56 9.74 1.78
N GLY A 15 5.27 9.45 2.85
CA GLY A 15 5.43 10.37 3.99
C GLY A 15 6.43 11.51 3.74
N TRP A 16 7.31 11.38 2.73
CA TRP A 16 8.29 12.41 2.31
C TRP A 16 7.83 13.18 1.09
N THR A 17 7.27 12.47 0.11
CA THR A 17 6.77 13.02 -1.16
C THR A 17 5.45 12.36 -1.48
N ASN A 18 4.48 13.10 -1.99
CA ASN A 18 3.18 12.53 -2.32
C ASN A 18 2.96 12.54 -3.83
N ASP A 19 2.76 11.36 -4.41
CA ASP A 19 2.64 11.19 -5.86
C ASP A 19 1.30 11.74 -6.40
N ASP A 20 0.24 11.72 -5.58
CA ASP A 20 -1.06 12.28 -5.92
C ASP A 20 -1.14 13.81 -5.67
N MET A 21 -0.23 14.33 -4.84
CA MET A 21 -0.13 15.75 -4.50
C MET A 21 1.32 16.23 -4.61
N PRO A 22 1.85 16.43 -5.83
CA PRO A 22 3.27 16.71 -6.07
C PRO A 22 3.80 18.02 -5.45
N ASP A 23 2.93 18.86 -4.92
CA ASP A 23 3.28 20.05 -4.14
C ASP A 23 3.72 19.71 -2.70
N LEU A 24 3.33 18.55 -2.18
CA LEU A 24 3.72 18.07 -0.84
C LEU A 24 5.08 17.39 -0.89
N GLY A 25 6.04 17.96 -0.17
CA GLY A 25 7.37 17.38 -0.01
C GLY A 25 8.25 17.43 -1.26
N LYS A 26 7.94 18.29 -2.24
CA LYS A 26 8.73 18.44 -3.47
C LYS A 26 10.20 18.78 -3.25
N GLU A 27 10.52 19.34 -2.09
CA GLU A 27 11.87 19.67 -1.65
C GLU A 27 12.67 18.46 -1.15
N ASN A 28 12.00 17.37 -0.79
CA ASN A 28 12.66 16.16 -0.31
C ASN A 28 13.24 15.39 -1.50
N THR A 29 14.56 15.22 -1.49
CA THR A 29 15.25 14.46 -2.54
C THR A 29 15.15 12.96 -2.27
N PHE A 30 15.38 12.16 -3.31
CA PHE A 30 15.47 10.71 -3.17
C PHE A 30 16.53 10.30 -2.13
N GLU A 31 17.73 10.89 -2.21
CA GLU A 31 18.84 10.56 -1.30
C GLU A 31 18.52 10.89 0.15
N GLN A 32 17.83 12.02 0.40
CA GLN A 32 17.36 12.38 1.73
C GLN A 32 16.34 11.33 2.21
N THR A 33 15.32 11.05 1.41
CA THR A 33 14.24 10.10 1.74
C THR A 33 14.80 8.74 2.17
N VAL A 34 15.63 8.11 1.34
CA VAL A 34 16.17 6.77 1.67
C VAL A 34 17.21 6.79 2.79
N SER A 35 17.92 7.92 2.98
CA SER A 35 18.83 8.05 4.12
C SER A 35 18.08 8.19 5.44
N GLU A 36 17.00 8.93 5.48
CA GLU A 36 16.15 9.08 6.66
C GLU A 36 15.41 7.79 7.00
N MET A 37 14.91 7.03 6.00
CA MET A 37 14.35 5.69 6.19
C MET A 37 15.35 4.73 6.85
N ALA A 38 16.59 4.69 6.32
CA ALA A 38 17.66 3.86 6.88
C ALA A 38 18.05 4.30 8.30
N LEU A 39 18.14 5.63 8.55
CA LEU A 39 18.43 6.19 9.87
C LEU A 39 17.34 5.84 10.89
N ALA A 40 16.08 5.82 10.47
CA ALA A 40 14.96 5.37 11.30
C ALA A 40 14.98 3.85 11.57
N GLY A 41 15.81 3.06 10.87
CA GLY A 41 15.98 1.62 11.09
C GLY A 41 15.10 0.74 10.22
N PHE A 42 14.63 1.24 9.06
CA PHE A 42 13.96 0.44 8.06
C PHE A 42 14.96 -0.15 7.05
N THR A 43 14.64 -1.33 6.52
CA THR A 43 15.48 -2.05 5.56
C THR A 43 14.86 -2.17 4.18
N GLY A 44 13.58 -1.81 4.04
CA GLY A 44 12.86 -1.81 2.78
C GLY A 44 12.21 -0.48 2.46
N SER A 45 12.06 -0.21 1.17
CA SER A 45 11.29 0.91 0.66
C SER A 45 10.40 0.46 -0.49
N GLU A 46 9.25 1.09 -0.65
CA GLU A 46 8.52 1.06 -1.91
C GLU A 46 9.08 2.11 -2.87
N VAL A 47 8.84 1.95 -4.18
CA VAL A 47 9.30 2.93 -5.17
C VAL A 47 8.35 4.13 -5.20
N GLY A 48 8.90 5.33 -5.04
CA GLY A 48 8.18 6.60 -5.20
C GLY A 48 8.58 7.33 -6.49
N SER A 49 7.84 8.39 -6.85
CA SER A 49 8.03 9.16 -8.08
C SER A 49 9.40 9.86 -8.18
N HIS A 50 10.03 10.18 -7.05
CA HIS A 50 11.35 10.81 -7.01
C HIS A 50 12.52 9.81 -7.14
N TYR A 51 12.22 8.50 -7.23
CA TYR A 51 13.25 7.47 -7.30
C TYR A 51 13.86 7.39 -8.70
N PRO A 52 15.18 7.05 -8.81
CA PRO A 52 15.80 6.78 -10.10
C PRO A 52 15.08 5.70 -10.88
N THR A 53 14.83 5.94 -12.16
CA THR A 53 14.23 4.96 -13.09
C THR A 53 15.27 3.97 -13.63
N ASP A 54 16.55 4.30 -13.53
CA ASP A 54 17.64 3.35 -13.82
C ASP A 54 17.81 2.39 -12.65
N PRO A 55 17.59 1.06 -12.83
CA PRO A 55 17.63 0.10 -11.76
C PRO A 55 19.02 -0.07 -11.12
N GLU A 56 20.11 0.13 -11.89
CA GLU A 56 21.47 0.02 -11.36
C GLU A 56 21.80 1.23 -10.46
N VAL A 57 21.37 2.42 -10.87
CA VAL A 57 21.51 3.65 -10.04
C VAL A 57 20.74 3.51 -8.75
N LEU A 58 19.47 3.08 -8.85
CA LEU A 58 18.59 2.87 -7.69
C LEU A 58 19.17 1.83 -6.73
N LYS A 59 19.53 0.66 -7.26
CA LYS A 59 20.08 -0.43 -6.45
C LYS A 59 21.36 -0.01 -5.73
N LYS A 60 22.30 0.63 -6.42
CA LYS A 60 23.55 1.11 -5.82
C LYS A 60 23.30 2.09 -4.67
N ALA A 61 22.37 3.02 -4.85
CA ALA A 61 22.03 4.00 -3.82
C ALA A 61 21.41 3.35 -2.56
N LEU A 62 20.56 2.33 -2.75
CA LEU A 62 19.94 1.58 -1.66
C LEU A 62 20.95 0.66 -0.95
N ASP A 63 21.82 -0.05 -1.70
CA ASP A 63 22.86 -0.95 -1.15
C ASP A 63 23.79 -0.19 -0.17
N LEU A 64 24.16 1.07 -0.48
CA LEU A 64 24.94 1.93 0.41
C LEU A 64 24.27 2.16 1.77
N ARG A 65 22.94 2.01 1.84
CA ARG A 65 22.12 2.24 3.03
C ARG A 65 21.62 0.93 3.64
N LYS A 66 22.04 -0.22 3.07
CA LYS A 66 21.55 -1.56 3.44
C LYS A 66 20.02 -1.67 3.31
N MET A 67 19.48 -1.03 2.30
CA MET A 67 18.05 -1.05 1.96
C MET A 67 17.81 -1.80 0.65
N THR A 68 16.58 -2.23 0.44
CA THR A 68 16.11 -2.85 -0.80
C THR A 68 14.72 -2.35 -1.16
N ILE A 69 14.30 -2.53 -2.41
CA ILE A 69 12.90 -2.33 -2.81
C ILE A 69 12.09 -3.55 -2.41
N CYS A 70 10.97 -3.32 -1.73
CA CYS A 70 10.04 -4.38 -1.32
C CYS A 70 8.81 -4.46 -2.22
N ASN A 71 8.36 -3.35 -2.81
CA ASN A 71 7.16 -3.25 -3.62
C ASN A 71 7.17 -1.96 -4.46
N GLN A 72 6.25 -1.89 -5.41
CA GLN A 72 5.85 -0.67 -6.11
C GLN A 72 4.36 -0.74 -6.43
N TRP A 73 3.65 0.38 -6.25
CA TRP A 73 2.28 0.54 -6.73
C TRP A 73 2.19 0.39 -8.26
N PHE A 74 1.19 -0.38 -8.70
CA PHE A 74 0.81 -0.50 -10.11
C PHE A 74 -0.68 -0.17 -10.28
N SER A 75 -0.98 0.85 -11.08
CA SER A 75 -2.35 1.19 -11.47
C SER A 75 -2.80 0.33 -12.63
N SER A 76 -3.75 -0.59 -12.40
CA SER A 76 -4.42 -1.32 -13.46
C SER A 76 -5.67 -0.57 -13.95
N PHE A 77 -6.05 -0.82 -15.20
CA PHE A 77 -7.23 -0.25 -15.86
C PHE A 77 -7.99 -1.33 -16.62
N LEU A 78 -8.11 -2.52 -16.01
CA LEU A 78 -8.61 -3.74 -16.64
C LEU A 78 -10.08 -3.64 -17.09
N ILE A 79 -10.89 -2.81 -16.41
CA ILE A 79 -12.31 -2.67 -16.74
C ILE A 79 -12.59 -1.51 -17.72
N SER A 80 -11.67 -0.56 -17.87
CA SER A 80 -11.88 0.64 -18.72
C SER A 80 -10.99 0.72 -19.96
N ARG A 81 -9.96 -0.14 -20.06
CA ARG A 81 -9.01 -0.16 -21.19
C ARG A 81 -8.82 -1.57 -21.73
N PRO A 82 -8.28 -1.73 -22.94
CA PRO A 82 -7.87 -3.03 -23.45
C PRO A 82 -6.86 -3.70 -22.49
N TYR A 83 -7.03 -5.01 -22.28
CA TYR A 83 -6.16 -5.79 -21.38
C TYR A 83 -4.68 -5.67 -21.76
N GLU A 84 -4.39 -5.66 -23.06
CA GLU A 84 -3.03 -5.66 -23.62
C GLU A 84 -2.23 -4.40 -23.21
N GLU A 85 -2.90 -3.26 -23.01
CA GLU A 85 -2.26 -2.03 -22.54
C GLU A 85 -1.80 -2.19 -21.08
N THR A 86 -2.66 -2.75 -20.22
CA THR A 86 -2.32 -3.02 -18.84
C THR A 86 -1.25 -4.10 -18.72
N GLU A 87 -1.33 -5.16 -19.53
CA GLU A 87 -0.36 -6.25 -19.56
C GLU A 87 1.04 -5.75 -19.92
N ALA A 88 1.16 -4.95 -20.98
CA ALA A 88 2.45 -4.41 -21.43
C ALA A 88 3.13 -3.57 -20.35
N ALA A 89 2.39 -2.65 -19.71
CA ALA A 89 2.89 -1.84 -18.62
C ALA A 89 3.24 -2.68 -17.38
N PHE A 90 2.44 -3.70 -17.07
CA PHE A 90 2.68 -4.61 -15.96
C PHE A 90 3.97 -5.42 -16.14
N ILE A 91 4.22 -5.93 -17.35
CA ILE A 91 5.44 -6.66 -17.70
C ILE A 91 6.67 -5.78 -17.50
N GLU A 92 6.63 -4.54 -18.02
CA GLU A 92 7.72 -3.56 -17.87
C GLU A 92 8.04 -3.28 -16.39
N GLN A 93 7.00 -3.04 -15.59
CA GLN A 93 7.20 -2.78 -14.16
C GLN A 93 7.72 -4.01 -13.40
N CYS A 94 7.24 -5.22 -13.71
CA CYS A 94 7.79 -6.45 -13.15
C CYS A 94 9.28 -6.62 -13.50
N ASP A 95 9.68 -6.32 -14.74
CA ASP A 95 11.06 -6.44 -15.18
C ASP A 95 11.98 -5.42 -14.47
N PHE A 96 11.47 -4.20 -14.24
CA PHE A 96 12.16 -3.21 -13.43
C PHE A 96 12.32 -3.69 -11.97
N LEU A 97 11.21 -4.09 -11.33
CA LEU A 97 11.20 -4.57 -9.95
C LEU A 97 12.14 -5.76 -9.72
N LYS A 98 12.16 -6.69 -10.66
CA LYS A 98 13.09 -7.84 -10.61
C LYS A 98 14.55 -7.39 -10.63
N LYS A 99 14.92 -6.38 -11.42
CA LYS A 99 16.29 -5.85 -11.48
C LYS A 99 16.71 -5.19 -10.16
N VAL A 100 15.79 -4.53 -9.47
CA VAL A 100 16.05 -3.91 -8.16
C VAL A 100 15.86 -4.86 -6.96
N GLY A 101 15.53 -6.13 -7.21
CA GLY A 101 15.48 -7.20 -6.20
C GLY A 101 14.14 -7.35 -5.49
N ALA A 102 13.10 -6.62 -5.89
CA ALA A 102 11.75 -6.79 -5.35
C ALA A 102 11.12 -8.11 -5.81
N LYS A 103 10.29 -8.70 -4.93
CA LYS A 103 9.57 -9.95 -5.20
C LYS A 103 8.05 -9.76 -5.17
N CYS A 104 7.58 -8.55 -4.93
CA CYS A 104 6.17 -8.20 -4.84
C CYS A 104 5.85 -7.03 -5.77
N ILE A 105 4.65 -7.04 -6.34
CA ILE A 105 4.05 -5.92 -7.06
C ILE A 105 2.63 -5.70 -6.53
N GLY A 106 2.37 -4.49 -6.01
CA GLY A 106 1.09 -4.10 -5.45
C GLY A 106 0.18 -3.48 -6.52
N VAL A 107 -0.89 -4.15 -6.88
CA VAL A 107 -1.82 -3.73 -7.93
C VAL A 107 -3.09 -3.16 -7.34
N SER A 108 -3.53 -2.01 -7.83
CA SER A 108 -4.87 -1.47 -7.54
C SER A 108 -5.60 -1.14 -8.85
N GLU A 109 -6.88 -1.46 -8.91
CA GLU A 109 -7.71 -1.15 -10.10
C GLU A 109 -8.18 0.30 -10.03
N GLN A 110 -7.70 1.11 -10.96
CA GLN A 110 -7.91 2.56 -10.98
C GLN A 110 -8.97 3.04 -11.96
N SER A 111 -9.59 2.12 -12.71
CA SER A 111 -10.74 2.48 -13.55
C SER A 111 -11.84 3.12 -12.71
N TYR A 112 -12.29 4.28 -13.14
CA TYR A 112 -13.35 5.05 -12.49
C TYR A 112 -13.06 5.46 -11.03
N SER A 113 -11.80 5.37 -10.57
CA SER A 113 -11.41 5.80 -9.23
C SER A 113 -11.74 7.27 -8.99
N ILE A 114 -12.18 7.58 -7.77
CA ILE A 114 -12.43 8.95 -7.32
C ILE A 114 -11.35 9.46 -6.34
N GLN A 115 -10.34 8.64 -6.00
CA GLN A 115 -9.31 9.02 -5.02
C GLN A 115 -8.55 10.29 -5.41
N GLY A 116 -8.21 10.46 -6.68
CA GLY A 116 -7.49 11.63 -7.20
C GLY A 116 -8.36 12.85 -7.51
N LYS A 117 -9.68 12.78 -7.29
CA LYS A 117 -10.61 13.89 -7.61
C LYS A 117 -10.67 14.88 -6.45
N LEU A 118 -10.28 16.14 -6.72
CA LEU A 118 -10.19 17.18 -5.69
C LEU A 118 -11.55 17.67 -5.16
N ASP A 119 -12.58 17.59 -5.97
CA ASP A 119 -13.93 18.14 -5.71
C ASP A 119 -14.99 17.06 -5.46
N HIS A 120 -14.59 15.79 -5.38
CA HIS A 120 -15.51 14.67 -5.18
C HIS A 120 -15.42 14.14 -3.74
N PRO A 121 -16.53 14.14 -2.98
CA PRO A 121 -16.54 13.59 -1.63
C PRO A 121 -16.18 12.09 -1.65
N ILE A 122 -15.16 11.70 -0.89
CA ILE A 122 -14.67 10.32 -0.90
C ILE A 122 -15.67 9.29 -0.35
N GLN A 123 -16.60 9.74 0.46
CA GLN A 123 -17.63 8.90 1.07
C GLN A 123 -18.85 8.67 0.16
N GLU A 124 -18.93 9.32 -0.98
CA GLU A 124 -20.09 9.31 -1.87
C GLU A 124 -19.70 8.97 -3.30
N GLY A 125 -20.54 8.21 -3.98
CA GLY A 125 -20.47 8.06 -5.43
C GLY A 125 -19.26 7.30 -5.99
N LYS A 126 -18.62 6.43 -5.19
CA LYS A 126 -17.64 5.50 -5.77
C LYS A 126 -18.30 4.62 -6.82
N TYR A 127 -17.55 4.23 -7.83
CA TYR A 127 -18.05 3.36 -8.88
C TYR A 127 -18.35 1.95 -8.34
N VAL A 128 -19.46 1.36 -8.77
CA VAL A 128 -19.86 -0.01 -8.45
C VAL A 128 -19.89 -0.82 -9.74
N MET A 129 -19.09 -1.88 -9.80
CA MET A 129 -18.97 -2.74 -10.96
C MET A 129 -20.22 -3.59 -11.18
N ASN A 130 -20.60 -3.77 -12.44
CA ASN A 130 -21.53 -4.80 -12.87
C ASN A 130 -20.80 -6.16 -13.02
N ASP A 131 -21.55 -7.25 -13.28
CA ASP A 131 -20.96 -8.59 -13.33
C ASP A 131 -19.97 -8.77 -14.50
N GLU A 132 -20.17 -8.12 -15.66
CA GLU A 132 -19.23 -8.17 -16.78
C GLU A 132 -17.89 -7.50 -16.42
N GLU A 133 -17.93 -6.40 -15.68
CA GLU A 133 -16.73 -5.70 -15.20
C GLU A 133 -15.99 -6.51 -14.11
N TRP A 134 -16.73 -7.20 -13.25
CA TRP A 134 -16.15 -8.16 -12.31
C TRP A 134 -15.41 -9.28 -13.04
N ASP A 135 -16.02 -9.87 -14.08
CA ASP A 135 -15.38 -10.92 -14.89
C ASP A 135 -14.11 -10.42 -15.58
N LYS A 136 -14.13 -9.18 -16.12
CA LYS A 136 -12.94 -8.54 -16.72
C LYS A 136 -11.83 -8.35 -15.70
N LEU A 137 -12.15 -7.84 -14.51
CA LEU A 137 -11.19 -7.61 -13.44
C LEU A 137 -10.54 -8.93 -13.00
N VAL A 138 -11.35 -9.92 -12.65
CA VAL A 138 -10.88 -11.22 -12.15
C VAL A 138 -10.03 -11.95 -13.20
N THR A 139 -10.54 -12.01 -14.44
CA THR A 139 -9.81 -12.66 -15.54
C THR A 139 -8.49 -11.94 -15.82
N GLY A 140 -8.50 -10.61 -15.85
CA GLY A 140 -7.30 -9.80 -16.09
C GLY A 140 -6.27 -10.00 -14.99
N LEU A 141 -6.68 -9.92 -13.72
CA LEU A 141 -5.76 -10.09 -12.58
C LEU A 141 -5.19 -11.51 -12.51
N ASN A 142 -5.97 -12.55 -12.81
CA ASN A 142 -5.45 -13.92 -12.85
C ASN A 142 -4.37 -14.07 -13.94
N LYS A 143 -4.55 -13.44 -15.11
CA LYS A 143 -3.52 -13.41 -16.16
C LYS A 143 -2.27 -12.65 -15.71
N LEU A 144 -2.42 -11.46 -15.10
CA LEU A 144 -1.29 -10.68 -14.57
C LEU A 144 -0.59 -11.44 -13.44
N GLY A 145 -1.33 -12.11 -12.55
CA GLY A 145 -0.78 -12.97 -11.50
C GLY A 145 0.05 -14.12 -12.03
N LYS A 146 -0.40 -14.74 -13.14
CA LYS A 146 0.38 -15.77 -13.85
C LYS A 146 1.70 -15.21 -14.40
N ILE A 147 1.67 -14.01 -14.99
CA ILE A 147 2.88 -13.32 -15.48
C ILE A 147 3.84 -13.03 -14.32
N ALA A 148 3.34 -12.49 -13.19
CA ALA A 148 4.16 -12.25 -12.01
C ALA A 148 4.82 -13.54 -11.51
N LYS A 149 4.04 -14.61 -11.36
CA LYS A 149 4.51 -15.92 -10.91
C LYS A 149 5.60 -16.49 -11.83
N ASP A 150 5.43 -16.40 -13.15
CA ASP A 150 6.41 -16.86 -14.14
C ASP A 150 7.73 -16.05 -14.08
N LYS A 151 7.66 -14.80 -13.62
CA LYS A 151 8.83 -13.96 -13.36
C LYS A 151 9.45 -14.16 -11.96
N GLY A 152 8.86 -15.03 -11.13
CA GLY A 152 9.28 -15.28 -9.76
C GLY A 152 8.85 -14.17 -8.78
N MET A 153 7.75 -13.49 -9.09
CA MET A 153 7.16 -12.43 -8.29
C MET A 153 5.77 -12.80 -7.79
N VAL A 154 5.29 -12.07 -6.79
CA VAL A 154 3.95 -12.19 -6.23
C VAL A 154 3.15 -10.95 -6.58
N LEU A 155 1.95 -11.13 -7.15
CA LEU A 155 0.97 -10.06 -7.32
C LEU A 155 0.12 -9.97 -6.04
N THR A 156 0.12 -8.80 -5.41
CA THR A 156 -0.78 -8.48 -4.31
C THR A 156 -1.76 -7.40 -4.74
N PHE A 157 -3.04 -7.58 -4.45
CA PHE A 157 -4.07 -6.60 -4.77
C PHE A 157 -4.31 -5.68 -3.59
N HIS A 158 -4.25 -4.39 -3.85
CA HIS A 158 -4.48 -3.32 -2.87
C HIS A 158 -5.90 -2.76 -3.01
N HIS A 159 -6.79 -3.11 -2.08
CA HIS A 159 -8.06 -2.42 -1.91
C HIS A 159 -7.79 -0.98 -1.46
N HIS A 160 -8.59 -0.02 -1.92
CA HIS A 160 -8.29 1.39 -1.64
C HIS A 160 -9.57 2.22 -1.58
N MET A 161 -9.57 3.26 -0.74
CA MET A 161 -10.64 4.25 -0.72
C MET A 161 -10.85 4.89 -2.09
N GLY A 162 -12.11 4.95 -2.52
CA GLY A 162 -12.50 5.57 -3.79
C GLY A 162 -12.29 4.72 -5.04
N THR A 163 -11.81 3.49 -4.91
CA THR A 163 -11.68 2.53 -6.01
C THR A 163 -12.87 1.58 -6.10
N VAL A 164 -12.86 0.69 -7.08
CA VAL A 164 -13.92 -0.30 -7.30
C VAL A 164 -13.94 -1.41 -6.24
N ILE A 165 -12.83 -1.63 -5.52
CA ILE A 165 -12.73 -2.55 -4.39
C ILE A 165 -12.42 -1.75 -3.12
N GLN A 166 -13.45 -1.46 -2.33
CA GLN A 166 -13.36 -0.64 -1.12
C GLN A 166 -14.12 -1.26 0.06
N THR A 167 -15.31 -1.84 -0.16
CA THR A 167 -16.15 -2.36 0.92
C THR A 167 -15.78 -3.78 1.30
N GLU A 168 -16.20 -4.24 2.48
CA GLU A 168 -15.95 -5.61 2.94
C GLU A 168 -16.55 -6.64 1.96
N GLU A 169 -17.76 -6.40 1.49
CA GLU A 169 -18.44 -7.29 0.53
C GLU A 169 -17.71 -7.36 -0.81
N GLU A 170 -17.12 -6.24 -1.25
CA GLU A 170 -16.31 -6.20 -2.47
C GLU A 170 -14.99 -6.95 -2.29
N ILE A 171 -14.33 -6.79 -1.13
CA ILE A 171 -13.12 -7.55 -0.79
C ILE A 171 -13.43 -9.04 -0.72
N ASP A 172 -14.53 -9.42 -0.09
CA ASP A 172 -14.97 -10.81 0.02
C ASP A 172 -15.22 -11.41 -1.37
N ARG A 173 -16.05 -10.77 -2.19
CA ARG A 173 -16.33 -11.19 -3.56
C ARG A 173 -15.04 -11.32 -4.38
N PHE A 174 -14.15 -10.36 -4.24
CA PHE A 174 -12.85 -10.34 -4.91
C PHE A 174 -12.00 -11.56 -4.54
N MET A 175 -11.78 -11.77 -3.24
CA MET A 175 -10.94 -12.86 -2.73
C MET A 175 -11.50 -14.25 -3.03
N GLU A 176 -12.82 -14.37 -3.13
CA GLU A 176 -13.51 -15.62 -3.51
C GLU A 176 -13.45 -15.88 -5.02
N SER A 177 -13.31 -14.82 -5.84
CA SER A 177 -13.36 -14.94 -7.31
C SER A 177 -11.98 -15.12 -7.96
N VAL A 178 -10.92 -14.54 -7.40
CA VAL A 178 -9.57 -14.64 -7.97
C VAL A 178 -8.89 -15.96 -7.64
N ASP A 179 -7.98 -16.40 -8.52
CA ASP A 179 -7.17 -17.59 -8.32
C ASP A 179 -6.27 -17.44 -7.08
N PRO A 180 -6.41 -18.30 -6.05
CA PRO A 180 -5.68 -18.20 -4.80
C PRO A 180 -4.16 -18.40 -4.93
N ASP A 181 -3.71 -19.05 -6.01
CA ASP A 181 -2.29 -19.31 -6.27
C ASP A 181 -1.62 -18.23 -7.13
N LEU A 182 -2.38 -17.24 -7.59
CA LEU A 182 -1.93 -16.20 -8.51
C LEU A 182 -2.10 -14.78 -7.97
N VAL A 183 -3.19 -14.52 -7.25
CA VAL A 183 -3.54 -13.19 -6.75
C VAL A 183 -3.71 -13.22 -5.24
N TYR A 184 -2.93 -12.43 -4.54
CA TYR A 184 -2.91 -12.33 -3.09
C TYR A 184 -3.43 -10.98 -2.62
N LEU A 185 -3.69 -10.83 -1.33
CA LEU A 185 -4.11 -9.57 -0.74
C LEU A 185 -2.90 -8.76 -0.26
N LEU A 186 -2.86 -7.50 -0.63
CA LEU A 186 -2.13 -6.48 0.11
C LEU A 186 -3.10 -5.96 1.18
N PHE A 187 -2.80 -6.25 2.43
CA PHE A 187 -3.58 -5.80 3.57
C PHE A 187 -3.19 -4.38 3.96
N ASP A 188 -4.15 -3.46 4.01
CA ASP A 188 -3.94 -2.09 4.45
C ASP A 188 -4.92 -1.72 5.57
N SER A 189 -4.40 -1.51 6.78
CA SER A 189 -5.20 -1.22 7.97
C SER A 189 -5.90 0.14 7.91
N GLY A 190 -5.28 1.14 7.29
CA GLY A 190 -5.82 2.50 7.22
C GLY A 190 -6.98 2.63 6.24
N HIS A 191 -6.86 2.08 5.04
CA HIS A 191 -7.96 2.11 4.07
C HIS A 191 -9.18 1.32 4.54
N LEU A 192 -9.00 0.17 5.20
CA LEU A 192 -10.10 -0.57 5.84
C LEU A 192 -10.77 0.30 6.91
N SER A 193 -9.99 0.85 7.84
CA SER A 193 -10.53 1.69 8.92
C SER A 193 -11.24 2.95 8.39
N PHE A 194 -10.72 3.58 7.32
CA PHE A 194 -11.37 4.73 6.70
C PHE A 194 -12.70 4.34 6.02
N ALA A 195 -12.77 3.17 5.42
CA ALA A 195 -14.02 2.61 4.88
C ALA A 195 -15.03 2.25 5.98
N GLY A 196 -14.60 2.19 7.25
CA GLY A 196 -15.43 1.78 8.39
C GLY A 196 -15.45 0.28 8.61
N ILE A 197 -14.48 -0.42 8.04
CA ILE A 197 -14.30 -1.87 8.14
C ILE A 197 -13.30 -2.13 9.27
N ASP A 198 -13.53 -3.21 10.03
CA ASP A 198 -12.61 -3.68 11.04
C ASP A 198 -11.42 -4.40 10.41
N PRO A 199 -10.18 -3.86 10.49
CA PRO A 199 -9.02 -4.50 9.92
C PRO A 199 -8.71 -5.88 10.51
N GLU A 200 -9.00 -6.09 11.81
CA GLU A 200 -8.82 -7.39 12.47
C GLU A 200 -9.67 -8.47 11.81
N LYS A 201 -10.92 -8.16 11.50
CA LYS A 201 -11.85 -9.10 10.87
C LYS A 201 -11.36 -9.53 9.48
N VAL A 202 -10.95 -8.57 8.64
CA VAL A 202 -10.45 -8.87 7.28
C VAL A 202 -9.15 -9.65 7.34
N LEU A 203 -8.21 -9.25 8.21
CA LEU A 203 -6.93 -9.95 8.35
C LEU A 203 -7.14 -11.39 8.86
N SER A 204 -7.98 -11.60 9.88
CA SER A 204 -8.29 -12.94 10.40
C SER A 204 -8.87 -13.85 9.32
N LYS A 205 -9.69 -13.30 8.42
CA LYS A 205 -10.31 -14.07 7.34
C LYS A 205 -9.34 -14.47 6.24
N TYR A 206 -8.38 -13.59 5.93
CA TYR A 206 -7.54 -13.71 4.73
C TYR A 206 -6.04 -13.79 4.99
N VAL A 207 -5.58 -13.96 6.24
CA VAL A 207 -4.15 -13.94 6.57
C VAL A 207 -3.32 -14.92 5.73
N ASP A 208 -3.84 -16.10 5.42
CA ASP A 208 -3.19 -17.10 4.55
C ASP A 208 -3.01 -16.62 3.10
N ARG A 209 -3.76 -15.60 2.70
CA ARG A 209 -3.75 -14.98 1.37
C ARG A 209 -3.02 -13.62 1.37
N VAL A 210 -2.54 -13.13 2.52
CA VAL A 210 -1.77 -11.88 2.62
C VAL A 210 -0.31 -12.15 2.29
N ARG A 211 0.28 -11.32 1.40
CA ARG A 211 1.70 -11.39 1.03
C ARG A 211 2.41 -10.04 1.12
N HIS A 212 1.68 -9.00 1.45
CA HIS A 212 2.22 -7.67 1.74
C HIS A 212 1.31 -6.96 2.74
N VAL A 213 1.89 -6.23 3.67
CA VAL A 213 1.16 -5.56 4.75
C VAL A 213 1.52 -4.09 4.78
N HIS A 214 0.51 -3.22 4.68
CA HIS A 214 0.61 -1.81 4.99
C HIS A 214 0.08 -1.55 6.40
N LEU A 215 0.96 -1.09 7.28
CA LEU A 215 0.59 -0.54 8.56
C LEU A 215 0.33 0.97 8.37
N LYS A 216 -0.91 1.30 8.15
CA LYS A 216 -1.39 2.68 8.00
C LYS A 216 -2.33 2.99 9.16
N ASP A 217 -1.97 3.96 9.99
CA ASP A 217 -2.82 4.44 11.08
C ASP A 217 -3.67 5.63 10.61
N LEU A 218 -4.74 5.92 11.32
CA LEU A 218 -5.59 7.06 11.01
C LEU A 218 -6.14 7.73 12.26
N ARG A 219 -6.55 8.99 12.10
CA ARG A 219 -7.20 9.77 13.15
C ARG A 219 -8.70 9.79 12.93
N LYS A 220 -9.45 9.07 13.76
CA LYS A 220 -10.92 8.91 13.64
C LYS A 220 -11.65 10.25 13.62
N TYR A 221 -11.21 11.22 14.42
CA TYR A 221 -11.83 12.53 14.46
C TYR A 221 -11.72 13.29 13.13
N VAL A 222 -10.62 13.08 12.37
CA VAL A 222 -10.45 13.66 11.03
C VAL A 222 -11.34 12.96 10.02
N VAL A 223 -11.47 11.63 10.11
CA VAL A 223 -12.41 10.85 9.27
C VAL A 223 -13.84 11.29 9.49
N GLU A 224 -14.27 11.48 10.75
CA GLU A 224 -15.61 11.97 11.09
C GLU A 224 -15.86 13.37 10.51
N LYS A 225 -14.85 14.25 10.62
CA LYS A 225 -14.92 15.59 10.01
C LYS A 225 -14.99 15.53 8.51
N SER A 226 -14.17 14.67 7.86
CA SER A 226 -14.19 14.43 6.41
C SER A 226 -15.58 14.00 5.93
N ARG A 227 -16.22 13.07 6.66
CA ARG A 227 -17.59 12.63 6.37
C ARG A 227 -18.61 13.77 6.49
N LYS A 228 -18.57 14.50 7.59
CA LYS A 228 -19.48 15.60 7.88
C LYS A 228 -19.38 16.74 6.87
N GLU A 229 -18.15 17.08 6.48
CA GLU A 229 -17.87 18.20 5.59
C GLU A 229 -17.74 17.79 4.12
N LYS A 230 -17.95 16.49 3.82
CA LYS A 230 -17.91 15.92 2.45
C LYS A 230 -16.58 16.21 1.74
N TRP A 231 -15.48 15.90 2.39
CA TRP A 231 -14.16 16.12 1.81
C TRP A 231 -13.82 15.09 0.73
N SER A 232 -13.01 15.53 -0.24
CA SER A 232 -12.31 14.61 -1.14
C SER A 232 -11.25 13.82 -0.38
N PHE A 233 -10.79 12.71 -0.96
CA PHE A 233 -9.72 11.91 -0.39
C PHE A 233 -8.47 12.75 -0.12
N LEU A 234 -7.99 13.46 -1.15
CA LEU A 234 -6.79 14.30 -1.07
C LEU A 234 -6.90 15.43 -0.06
N LYS A 235 -8.10 16.02 0.10
CA LYS A 235 -8.33 16.98 1.19
C LYS A 235 -8.20 16.30 2.55
N GLY A 236 -8.76 15.11 2.72
CA GLY A 236 -8.61 14.32 3.94
C GLY A 236 -7.14 14.05 4.29
N VAL A 237 -6.33 13.67 3.30
CA VAL A 237 -4.88 13.48 3.47
C VAL A 237 -4.20 14.78 3.95
N ARG A 238 -4.45 15.90 3.30
CA ARG A 238 -3.89 17.22 3.71
C ARG A 238 -4.27 17.65 5.12
N GLU A 239 -5.46 17.26 5.56
CA GLU A 239 -5.97 17.54 6.91
C GLU A 239 -5.50 16.51 7.96
N GLY A 240 -4.72 15.51 7.55
CA GLY A 240 -4.07 14.55 8.42
C GLY A 240 -4.95 13.37 8.82
N THR A 241 -5.77 12.86 7.89
CA THR A 241 -6.54 11.63 8.09
C THR A 241 -5.63 10.46 8.45
N PHE A 242 -4.56 10.25 7.69
CA PHE A 242 -3.61 9.18 7.93
C PHE A 242 -2.42 9.63 8.76
N THR A 243 -1.82 8.67 9.44
CA THR A 243 -0.60 8.84 10.22
C THR A 243 0.15 7.51 10.34
N VAL A 244 1.28 7.53 11.02
CA VAL A 244 2.09 6.33 11.26
C VAL A 244 1.57 5.49 12.43
N PRO A 245 1.83 4.17 12.48
CA PRO A 245 1.44 3.32 13.59
C PRO A 245 1.84 3.88 14.96
N GLY A 246 0.86 3.94 15.86
CA GLY A 246 1.01 4.44 17.23
C GLY A 246 0.81 5.95 17.39
N ASP A 247 0.39 6.65 16.33
CA ASP A 247 0.05 8.09 16.36
C ASP A 247 -1.44 8.35 16.05
N GLY A 248 -2.21 7.32 15.76
CA GLY A 248 -3.64 7.38 15.45
C GLY A 248 -4.49 6.49 16.36
N ASP A 249 -5.61 6.04 15.82
CA ASP A 249 -6.66 5.33 16.55
C ASP A 249 -6.83 3.86 16.12
N VAL A 250 -5.97 3.32 15.23
CA VAL A 250 -5.98 1.89 14.87
C VAL A 250 -5.34 1.07 15.98
N ASP A 251 -6.04 0.05 16.47
CA ASP A 251 -5.43 -0.92 17.37
C ASP A 251 -4.64 -1.97 16.59
N PHE A 252 -3.33 -1.85 16.60
CA PHE A 252 -2.42 -2.81 15.95
C PHE A 252 -2.15 -4.07 16.77
N GLY A 253 -2.56 -4.13 18.04
CA GLY A 253 -2.35 -5.29 18.89
C GLY A 253 -2.90 -6.57 18.30
N PRO A 254 -4.21 -6.65 17.95
CA PRO A 254 -4.80 -7.80 17.28
C PRO A 254 -4.16 -8.10 15.93
N ILE A 255 -3.84 -7.07 15.13
CA ILE A 255 -3.19 -7.24 13.81
C ILE A 255 -1.85 -7.96 13.96
N PHE A 256 -0.98 -7.51 14.86
CA PHE A 256 0.31 -8.16 15.10
C PHE A 256 0.16 -9.59 15.62
N LYS A 257 -0.85 -9.83 16.48
CA LYS A 257 -1.13 -11.16 17.01
C LYS A 257 -1.55 -12.13 15.90
N ILE A 258 -2.42 -11.73 14.98
CA ILE A 258 -2.86 -12.56 13.85
C ILE A 258 -1.67 -12.88 12.95
N LEU A 259 -0.83 -11.90 12.61
CA LEU A 259 0.38 -12.11 11.80
C LEU A 259 1.38 -13.07 12.48
N GLU A 260 1.52 -12.98 13.83
CA GLU A 260 2.36 -13.89 14.61
C GLU A 260 1.80 -15.32 14.60
N GLU A 261 0.50 -15.50 14.89
CA GLU A 261 -0.17 -16.80 14.94
C GLU A 261 -0.19 -17.50 13.57
N ALA A 262 -0.25 -16.73 12.48
CA ALA A 262 -0.16 -17.24 11.11
C ALA A 262 1.27 -17.50 10.64
N ASP A 263 2.29 -17.24 11.48
CA ASP A 263 3.71 -17.34 11.11
C ASP A 263 4.04 -16.57 9.80
N TYR A 264 3.47 -15.35 9.70
CA TYR A 264 3.56 -14.52 8.50
C TYR A 264 5.01 -14.34 8.04
N GLU A 265 5.21 -14.49 6.72
CA GLU A 265 6.48 -14.26 6.05
C GLU A 265 6.29 -13.19 4.97
N GLY A 266 7.12 -12.12 5.01
CA GLY A 266 7.08 -11.06 4.02
C GLY A 266 7.39 -9.68 4.60
N TRP A 267 6.99 -8.67 3.84
CA TRP A 267 7.18 -7.28 4.21
C TRP A 267 6.00 -6.74 5.02
N VAL A 268 6.35 -6.05 6.09
CA VAL A 268 5.45 -5.18 6.85
C VAL A 268 5.93 -3.75 6.63
N VAL A 269 5.14 -2.94 5.96
CA VAL A 269 5.52 -1.61 5.48
C VAL A 269 4.70 -0.55 6.20
N VAL A 270 5.37 0.43 6.78
CA VAL A 270 4.72 1.64 7.28
C VAL A 270 4.35 2.50 6.08
N GLU A 271 3.09 2.83 5.95
CA GLU A 271 2.60 3.74 4.93
C GLU A 271 1.73 4.82 5.55
N ALA A 272 2.15 6.07 5.42
CA ALA A 272 1.40 7.20 5.96
C ALA A 272 1.39 8.34 4.95
N GLU A 273 0.23 8.55 4.35
CA GLU A 273 -0.01 9.69 3.46
C GLU A 273 -0.15 10.95 4.32
N GLN A 274 0.94 11.69 4.46
CA GLN A 274 1.03 12.87 5.33
C GLN A 274 1.61 14.07 4.57
N ASP A 275 1.28 15.26 5.07
CA ASP A 275 1.95 16.49 4.68
C ASP A 275 3.29 16.61 5.45
N PRO A 276 4.45 16.47 4.81
CA PRO A 276 5.75 16.50 5.49
C PRO A 276 6.06 17.84 6.16
N ALA A 277 5.39 18.92 5.77
CA ALA A 277 5.51 20.20 6.44
C ALA A 277 4.80 20.22 7.83
N LYS A 278 3.84 19.33 8.04
CA LYS A 278 3.10 19.18 9.32
C LYS A 278 3.59 18.00 10.14
N ALA A 279 4.04 16.95 9.47
CA ALA A 279 4.52 15.71 10.07
C ALA A 279 5.93 15.42 9.55
N ASN A 280 6.96 15.86 10.28
CA ASN A 280 8.36 15.65 9.87
C ASN A 280 8.59 14.16 9.58
N PRO A 281 8.99 13.79 8.35
CA PRO A 281 9.02 12.38 7.94
C PRO A 281 9.95 11.52 8.78
N LEU A 282 11.16 12.01 9.10
CA LEU A 282 12.11 11.27 9.92
C LEU A 282 11.59 11.05 11.36
N GLU A 283 11.04 12.09 11.99
CA GLU A 283 10.48 11.97 13.35
C GLU A 283 9.33 10.97 13.39
N TYR A 284 8.45 11.01 12.39
CA TYR A 284 7.31 10.09 12.28
C TYR A 284 7.76 8.66 11.94
N ALA A 285 8.75 8.49 11.07
CA ALA A 285 9.35 7.19 10.79
C ALA A 285 9.97 6.57 12.06
N MET A 286 10.70 7.35 12.85
CA MET A 286 11.27 6.91 14.12
C MET A 286 10.19 6.56 15.16
N LYS A 287 9.08 7.34 15.21
CA LYS A 287 7.93 7.04 16.06
C LYS A 287 7.30 5.68 15.70
N ALA A 288 7.02 5.45 14.42
CA ALA A 288 6.50 4.18 13.94
C ALA A 288 7.44 3.01 14.25
N ARG A 289 8.73 3.20 13.98
CA ARG A 289 9.76 2.18 14.20
C ARG A 289 9.84 1.77 15.67
N LYS A 290 9.79 2.75 16.59
CA LYS A 290 9.77 2.51 18.02
C LYS A 290 8.52 1.73 18.45
N TYR A 291 7.35 2.19 18.01
CA TYR A 291 6.07 1.53 18.32
C TYR A 291 6.06 0.07 17.88
N ILE A 292 6.48 -0.20 16.64
CA ILE A 292 6.53 -1.56 16.08
C ILE A 292 7.51 -2.43 16.88
N ALA A 293 8.70 -1.91 17.23
CA ALA A 293 9.67 -2.66 18.03
C ALA A 293 9.12 -3.03 19.41
N GLU A 294 8.45 -2.10 20.09
CA GLU A 294 7.84 -2.34 21.39
C GLU A 294 6.73 -3.40 21.35
N LYS A 295 5.97 -3.45 20.27
CA LYS A 295 4.82 -4.36 20.12
C LYS A 295 5.18 -5.73 19.57
N THR A 296 6.17 -5.81 18.69
CA THR A 296 6.47 -7.02 17.91
C THR A 296 7.85 -7.60 18.16
N GLY A 297 8.74 -6.81 18.71
CA GLY A 297 10.15 -7.16 18.89
C GLY A 297 11.02 -7.03 17.64
N LEU A 298 10.45 -6.63 16.48
CA LEU A 298 11.19 -6.44 15.22
C LEU A 298 12.24 -5.33 15.31
#